data_c9f4410d23c6f877db59b3e6607f52c7
#
_entry.id   c9f4410d23c6f877db59b3e6607f52c7
#
_cell.length_a   1.000
_cell.length_b   1.000
_cell.length_c   1.000
_cell.angle_alpha   90.00
_cell.angle_beta   90.00
_cell.angle_gamma   90.00
#
_symmetry.space_group_name_H-M   'P 1'
#
loop_
_entity.id
_entity.type
_entity.pdbx_description
1 polymer ?
#
loop_
_entity_poly.entity_id
_entity_poly.type
_entity_poly.pdbx_seq_one_letter_code
_entity_poly.pdbx_strand_id
1 'polypeptide(L)' 'MAEQETISVSIFDKSFKVSCPPDEVQALRDSAHYLDKKMREVKSARTVMGLDRIAVMAALNIANELLTANKQRD' A
#
# COMPACT_ATOMS: atom_id res chain seq x y z
N MET A 1 13.81 3.36 -24.43
CA MET A 1 12.64 4.05 -23.89
C MET A 1 11.95 3.17 -22.88
N ALA A 2 11.59 3.75 -21.76
CA ALA A 2 10.89 2.99 -20.73
C ALA A 2 9.45 2.79 -21.15
N GLU A 3 9.04 1.53 -21.20
CA GLU A 3 7.65 1.21 -21.46
C GLU A 3 6.91 1.18 -20.13
N GLN A 4 5.64 1.52 -20.18
CA GLN A 4 4.78 1.47 -19.01
C GLN A 4 3.68 0.45 -19.25
N GLU A 5 3.45 -0.37 -18.25
CA GLU A 5 2.27 -1.23 -18.26
C GLU A 5 1.25 -0.67 -17.30
N THR A 6 -0.02 -0.78 -17.68
CA THR A 6 -1.11 -0.41 -16.81
C THR A 6 -1.68 -1.68 -16.21
N ILE A 7 -1.71 -1.75 -14.89
CA ILE A 7 -2.27 -2.91 -14.20
C ILE A 7 -3.37 -2.45 -13.26
N SER A 8 -4.24 -3.37 -12.92
CA SER A 8 -5.27 -3.12 -11.91
C SER A 8 -4.88 -3.80 -10.62
N VAL A 9 -4.98 -3.07 -9.53
CA VAL A 9 -4.75 -3.62 -8.20
C VAL A 9 -6.00 -3.42 -7.37
N SER A 10 -6.28 -4.37 -6.49
CA SER A 10 -7.41 -4.28 -5.59
C SER A 10 -6.89 -3.91 -4.20
N ILE A 11 -7.37 -2.79 -3.68
CA ILE A 11 -7.00 -2.33 -2.35
C ILE A 11 -8.29 -2.01 -1.61
N PHE A 12 -8.51 -2.69 -0.51
CA PHE A 12 -9.69 -2.51 0.33
C PHE A 12 -10.97 -2.63 -0.49
N ASP A 13 -11.03 -3.66 -1.34
CA ASP A 13 -12.16 -4.01 -2.21
C ASP A 13 -12.44 -2.99 -3.31
N LYS A 14 -11.52 -2.06 -3.56
CA LYS A 14 -11.64 -1.11 -4.65
C LYS A 14 -10.54 -1.36 -5.66
N SER A 15 -10.88 -1.19 -6.93
CA SER A 15 -9.95 -1.43 -8.02
C SER A 15 -9.32 -0.11 -8.44
N PHE A 16 -8.01 -0.13 -8.57
CA PHE A 16 -7.24 1.04 -9.01
C PHE A 16 -6.37 0.65 -10.18
N LYS A 17 -6.31 1.54 -11.16
CA LYS A 17 -5.40 1.34 -12.29
C LYS A 17 -4.15 2.16 -12.07
N VAL A 18 -3.02 1.53 -12.16
CA VAL A 18 -1.73 2.19 -11.96
C VAL A 18 -0.79 1.78 -13.08
N SER A 19 0.13 2.67 -13.41
CA SER A 19 1.12 2.42 -14.46
C SER A 19 2.49 2.30 -13.84
N CYS A 20 3.27 1.38 -14.34
CA CYS A 20 4.64 1.17 -13.86
C CYS A 20 5.47 0.51 -14.94
N PRO A 21 6.80 0.57 -14.82
CA PRO A 21 7.66 -0.21 -15.73
C PRO A 21 7.38 -1.70 -15.60
N PRO A 22 7.54 -2.47 -16.69
CA PRO A 22 7.20 -3.90 -16.64
C PRO A 22 7.93 -4.69 -15.57
N ASP A 23 9.16 -4.33 -15.26
CA ASP A 23 9.95 -5.05 -14.26
C ASP A 23 9.54 -4.73 -12.82
N GLU A 24 8.64 -3.76 -12.63
CA GLU A 24 8.15 -3.39 -11.30
C GLU A 24 6.73 -3.86 -11.04
N VAL A 25 6.13 -4.58 -11.97
CA VAL A 25 4.72 -5.00 -11.84
C VAL A 25 4.53 -5.86 -10.58
N GLN A 26 5.40 -6.83 -10.37
CA GLN A 26 5.24 -7.72 -9.22
C GLN A 26 5.45 -6.96 -7.92
N ALA A 27 6.44 -6.07 -7.88
CA ALA A 27 6.69 -5.25 -6.70
C ALA A 27 5.48 -4.39 -6.37
N LEU A 28 4.83 -3.84 -7.40
CA LEU A 28 3.65 -3.02 -7.20
C LEU A 28 2.47 -3.84 -6.69
N ARG A 29 2.29 -5.05 -7.22
CA ARG A 29 1.24 -5.93 -6.73
C ARG A 29 1.45 -6.33 -5.29
N ASP A 30 2.70 -6.63 -4.93
CA ASP A 30 3.05 -6.97 -3.54
C ASP A 30 2.79 -5.79 -2.62
N SER A 31 3.12 -4.59 -3.09
CA SER A 31 2.89 -3.37 -2.31
C SER A 31 1.39 -3.13 -2.09
N ALA A 32 0.59 -3.34 -3.14
CA ALA A 32 -0.85 -3.17 -3.03
C ALA A 32 -1.44 -4.16 -2.03
N HIS A 33 -0.97 -5.39 -2.07
CA HIS A 33 -1.43 -6.42 -1.13
C HIS A 33 -1.06 -6.06 0.32
N TYR A 34 0.15 -5.56 0.52
CA TYR A 34 0.60 -5.16 1.84
C TYR A 34 -0.21 -4.00 2.37
N LEU A 35 -0.46 -3.00 1.52
CA LEU A 35 -1.29 -1.85 1.91
C LEU A 35 -2.70 -2.30 2.25
N ASP A 36 -3.29 -3.18 1.45
CA ASP A 36 -4.62 -3.71 1.71
C ASP A 36 -4.69 -4.36 3.10
N LYS A 37 -3.70 -5.18 3.41
CA LYS A 37 -3.62 -5.85 4.70
C LYS A 37 -3.54 -4.83 5.83
N LYS A 38 -2.70 -3.81 5.67
CA LYS A 38 -2.55 -2.77 6.70
C LYS A 38 -3.84 -1.99 6.90
N MET A 39 -4.55 -1.70 5.81
CA MET A 39 -5.82 -0.99 5.91
C MET A 39 -6.86 -1.81 6.66
N ARG A 40 -6.88 -3.13 6.42
CA ARG A 40 -7.83 -4.00 7.13
C ARG A 40 -7.48 -4.09 8.62
N GLU A 41 -6.20 -4.07 8.96
CA GLU A 41 -5.78 -4.04 10.36
C GLU A 41 -6.25 -2.76 11.05
N VAL A 42 -6.12 -1.62 10.38
CA VAL A 42 -6.59 -0.35 10.93
C VAL A 42 -8.10 -0.40 11.15
N LYS A 43 -8.82 -0.91 10.17
CA LYS A 43 -10.27 -1.00 10.27
C LYS A 43 -10.69 -1.88 11.44
N SER A 44 -10.00 -2.99 11.65
CA SER A 44 -10.31 -3.90 12.76
C SER A 44 -10.09 -3.24 14.12
N ALA A 45 -9.09 -2.39 14.21
CA ALA A 45 -8.74 -1.73 15.48
C ALA A 45 -9.63 -0.54 15.80
N ARG A 46 -10.38 -0.04 14.81
CA ARG A 46 -11.18 1.18 14.97
C ARG A 46 -12.62 0.91 14.57
N THR A 47 -13.55 1.55 15.30
CA THR A 47 -14.96 1.28 15.09
C THR A 47 -15.51 1.95 13.84
N VAL A 48 -15.19 3.23 13.65
CA VAL A 48 -15.74 3.99 12.52
C VAL A 48 -14.65 4.85 11.93
N MET A 49 -14.38 4.63 10.64
CA MET A 49 -13.41 5.45 9.91
C MET A 49 -13.78 5.46 8.43
N GLY A 50 -13.64 6.60 7.80
CA GLY A 50 -13.77 6.71 6.37
C GLY A 50 -12.56 6.10 5.67
N LEU A 51 -12.72 5.78 4.39
CA LEU A 51 -11.67 5.15 3.61
C LEU A 51 -10.40 5.99 3.59
N ASP A 52 -10.55 7.30 3.49
CA ASP A 52 -9.40 8.20 3.46
C ASP A 52 -8.60 8.14 4.76
N ARG A 53 -9.29 8.09 5.89
CA ARG A 53 -8.60 8.00 7.19
C ARG A 53 -7.93 6.65 7.37
N ILE A 54 -8.60 5.60 6.95
CA ILE A 54 -8.01 4.25 7.01
C ILE A 54 -6.73 4.21 6.19
N ALA A 55 -6.76 4.78 4.98
CA ALA A 55 -5.59 4.80 4.11
C ALA A 55 -4.45 5.62 4.73
N VAL A 56 -4.75 6.77 5.31
CA VAL A 56 -3.73 7.61 5.94
C VAL A 56 -3.11 6.90 7.15
N MET A 57 -3.94 6.29 7.99
CA MET A 57 -3.43 5.57 9.14
C MET A 57 -2.56 4.37 8.74
N ALA A 58 -2.99 3.63 7.70
CA ALA A 58 -2.19 2.54 7.18
C ALA A 58 -0.86 3.04 6.64
N ALA A 59 -0.90 4.15 5.91
CA ALA A 59 0.31 4.75 5.36
C ALA A 59 1.27 5.19 6.46
N LEU A 60 0.75 5.76 7.53
CA LEU A 60 1.59 6.16 8.67
C LEU A 60 2.23 4.95 9.32
N ASN A 61 1.50 3.86 9.48
CA ASN A 61 2.06 2.64 10.05
C ASN A 61 3.18 2.09 9.18
N ILE A 62 2.98 2.09 7.86
CA ILE A 62 3.99 1.61 6.93
C ILE A 62 5.21 2.51 6.95
N ALA A 63 4.99 3.82 6.95
CA ALA A 63 6.09 4.79 7.01
C ALA A 63 6.89 4.60 8.30
N ASN A 64 6.20 4.37 9.42
CA ASN A 64 6.87 4.13 10.69
C ASN A 64 7.70 2.84 10.64
N GLU A 65 7.17 1.79 10.04
CA GLU A 65 7.92 0.54 9.88
C GLU A 65 9.20 0.77 9.08
N LEU A 66 9.09 1.53 8.01
CA LEU A 66 10.24 1.81 7.15
C LEU A 66 11.29 2.62 7.90
N LEU A 67 10.88 3.67 8.60
CA LEU A 67 11.82 4.51 9.34
C LEU A 67 12.47 3.75 10.48
N THR A 68 11.73 2.89 11.14
CA THR A 68 12.28 2.06 12.21
C THR A 68 13.30 1.07 11.66
N ALA A 69 13.01 0.45 10.53
CA ALA A 69 13.94 -0.48 9.89
C ALA A 69 15.21 0.24 9.48
N ASN A 70 15.08 1.44 8.92
CA ASN A 70 16.26 2.22 8.52
C ASN A 70 17.12 2.61 9.71
N LYS A 71 16.49 2.93 10.84
CA LYS A 71 17.24 3.25 12.06
C LYS A 71 18.03 2.06 12.56
N GLN A 72 17.44 0.86 12.48
CA GLN A 72 18.10 -0.34 12.97
C GLN A 72 19.27 -0.77 12.12
N ARG A 73 19.36 -0.26 10.91
CA ARG A 73 20.44 -0.59 10.00
C ARG A 73 21.74 0.15 10.29
N ASP A 74 21.67 1.22 10.96
CA ASP A 74 22.85 2.05 11.26
C ASP A 74 23.72 1.45 12.34
#